data_39bb4f94f3bb74c5225cbc8167bc096d
#
_entry.id   39bb4f94f3bb74c5225cbc8167bc096d
#
_cell.length_a   1.000
_cell.length_b   1.000
_cell.length_c   1.000
_cell.angle_alpha   90.00
_cell.angle_beta   90.00
_cell.angle_gamma   90.00
#
_symmetry.space_group_name_H-M   'P 1'
#
loop_
_entity.id
_entity.type
_entity.pdbx_description
1 polymer ?
#
loop_
_entity_poly.entity_id
_entity_poly.type
_entity_poly.pdbx_seq_one_letter_code
_entity_poly.pdbx_strand_id
1 'polypeptide(L)'
;MNNGSHTLIGTLRHYVEAWRKRDGMSRQSVAMLIVEAHKRIGGPADTGIEFDPPSKDAYARVFANSERIGRWLDDFSKETNLMPANFAKSILAAMPDDVRQACLDDYLRCLGLGCRKLANAAGVPEFTPGALGTLIKETADATVAFTALLDGHDRHELLSAQQELSQAVTLMQYQLAKVEAALSGGTSLCE
;
A
#
# COMPACT_ATOMS: atom_id res chain seq x y z
N MET A 1 10.41 3.36 -23.97
CA MET A 1 9.00 3.23 -23.58
C MET A 1 8.86 1.88 -22.91
N ASN A 2 8.71 1.86 -21.58
CA ASN A 2 8.57 0.61 -20.82
C ASN A 2 7.12 0.15 -20.99
N ASN A 3 6.88 -0.86 -21.83
CA ASN A 3 5.62 -1.60 -21.85
C ASN A 3 5.52 -2.42 -20.55
N GLY A 4 5.33 -1.74 -19.43
CA GLY A 4 4.95 -2.40 -18.18
C GLY A 4 3.60 -3.07 -18.40
N SER A 5 3.50 -4.35 -18.10
CA SER A 5 2.23 -5.07 -18.10
C SER A 5 1.26 -4.30 -17.18
N HIS A 6 0.11 -3.90 -17.70
CA HIS A 6 -0.96 -3.25 -16.93
C HIS A 6 -1.80 -4.26 -16.12
N THR A 7 -1.37 -5.51 -16.04
CA THR A 7 -1.99 -6.52 -15.21
C THR A 7 -1.64 -6.31 -13.74
N LEU A 8 -2.46 -6.82 -12.82
CA LEU A 8 -2.16 -6.82 -11.40
C LEU A 8 -0.79 -7.48 -11.10
N ILE A 9 -0.52 -8.62 -11.73
CA ILE A 9 0.73 -9.37 -11.54
C ILE A 9 1.93 -8.55 -12.04
N GLY A 10 1.83 -7.95 -13.22
CA GLY A 10 2.87 -7.10 -13.80
C GLY A 10 3.16 -5.88 -12.93
N THR A 11 2.13 -5.22 -12.42
CA THR A 11 2.27 -4.09 -11.49
C THR A 11 2.94 -4.53 -10.19
N LEU A 12 2.46 -5.61 -9.56
CA LEU A 12 3.07 -6.15 -8.33
C LEU A 12 4.55 -6.51 -8.55
N ARG A 13 4.87 -7.18 -9.66
CA ARG A 13 6.26 -7.52 -10.03
C ARG A 13 7.13 -6.28 -10.16
N HIS A 14 6.63 -5.24 -10.84
CA HIS A 14 7.36 -3.98 -11.02
C HIS A 14 7.73 -3.36 -9.66
N TYR A 15 6.77 -3.23 -8.76
CA TYR A 15 6.97 -2.61 -7.47
C TYR A 15 7.79 -3.48 -6.50
N VAL A 16 7.65 -4.79 -6.53
CA VAL A 16 8.51 -5.73 -5.79
C VAL A 16 9.97 -5.61 -6.23
N GLU A 17 10.23 -5.54 -7.54
CA GLU A 17 11.60 -5.39 -8.07
C GLU A 17 12.16 -3.98 -7.80
N ALA A 18 11.36 -2.93 -7.87
CA ALA A 18 11.77 -1.57 -7.51
C ALA A 18 12.14 -1.49 -6.03
N TRP A 19 11.31 -2.02 -5.13
CA TRP A 19 11.58 -2.12 -3.70
C TRP A 19 12.86 -2.91 -3.42
N ARG A 20 12.97 -4.10 -4.01
CA ARG A 20 14.16 -4.93 -3.86
C ARG A 20 15.45 -4.19 -4.22
N LYS A 21 15.45 -3.47 -5.34
CA LYS A 21 16.62 -2.70 -5.82
C LYS A 21 16.91 -1.49 -4.92
N ARG A 22 15.88 -0.75 -4.53
CA ARG A 22 16.00 0.41 -3.63
C ARG A 22 16.71 0.05 -2.33
N ASP A 23 16.31 -1.08 -1.72
CA ASP A 23 16.80 -1.50 -0.41
C ASP A 23 17.98 -2.50 -0.50
N GLY A 24 18.54 -2.75 -1.69
CA GLY A 24 19.71 -3.61 -1.91
C GLY A 24 19.48 -5.08 -1.55
N MET A 25 18.24 -5.56 -1.59
CA MET A 25 17.88 -6.91 -1.14
C MET A 25 18.06 -7.96 -2.22
N SER A 26 18.31 -9.22 -1.79
CA SER A 26 18.22 -10.39 -2.67
C SER A 26 16.75 -10.76 -2.95
N ARG A 27 16.52 -11.54 -4.01
CA ARG A 27 15.17 -12.10 -4.29
C ARG A 27 14.69 -12.98 -3.14
N GLN A 28 15.59 -13.73 -2.54
CA GLN A 28 15.32 -14.59 -1.40
C GLN A 28 14.86 -13.78 -0.18
N SER A 29 15.54 -12.66 0.10
CA SER A 29 15.17 -11.78 1.23
C SER A 29 13.77 -11.21 1.06
N VAL A 30 13.43 -10.72 -0.12
CA VAL A 30 12.07 -10.21 -0.40
C VAL A 30 11.04 -11.31 -0.30
N ALA A 31 11.32 -12.50 -0.84
CA ALA A 31 10.41 -13.64 -0.73
C ALA A 31 10.16 -14.05 0.72
N MET A 32 11.18 -14.00 1.58
CA MET A 32 11.01 -14.23 3.03
C MET A 32 10.06 -13.22 3.66
N LEU A 33 10.22 -11.93 3.37
CA LEU A 33 9.33 -10.87 3.88
C LEU A 33 7.89 -11.08 3.42
N ILE A 34 7.69 -11.52 2.16
CA ILE A 34 6.36 -11.84 1.63
C ILE A 34 5.75 -13.05 2.36
N VAL A 35 6.53 -14.11 2.61
CA VAL A 35 6.06 -15.29 3.35
C VAL A 35 5.72 -14.94 4.80
N GLU A 36 6.53 -14.10 5.45
CA GLU A 36 6.26 -13.63 6.81
C GLU A 36 5.00 -12.76 6.86
N ALA A 37 4.84 -11.84 5.91
CA ALA A 37 3.64 -11.02 5.81
C ALA A 37 2.39 -11.88 5.58
N HIS A 38 2.47 -12.90 4.72
CA HIS A 38 1.39 -13.87 4.48
C HIS A 38 0.93 -14.54 5.77
N LYS A 39 1.87 -15.01 6.59
CA LYS A 39 1.56 -15.61 7.90
C LYS A 39 0.95 -14.59 8.85
N ARG A 40 1.54 -13.39 8.94
CA ARG A 40 1.10 -12.33 9.83
C ARG A 40 -0.34 -11.89 9.61
N ILE A 41 -0.81 -11.88 8.35
CA ILE A 41 -2.18 -11.49 8.00
C ILE A 41 -3.18 -12.66 7.98
N GLY A 42 -2.80 -13.85 8.48
CA GLY A 42 -3.67 -15.02 8.47
C GLY A 42 -3.83 -15.69 7.09
N GLY A 43 -2.93 -15.38 6.16
CA GLY A 43 -3.01 -15.84 4.78
C GLY A 43 -3.18 -17.35 4.57
N PRO A 44 -2.49 -18.24 5.32
CA PRO A 44 -2.70 -19.68 5.20
C PRO A 44 -4.15 -20.09 5.46
N ALA A 45 -4.79 -19.55 6.48
CA ALA A 45 -6.19 -19.84 6.81
C ALA A 45 -7.16 -19.29 5.74
N ASP A 46 -6.90 -18.05 5.27
CA ASP A 46 -7.76 -17.35 4.32
C ASP A 46 -7.69 -17.93 2.90
N THR A 47 -6.51 -18.41 2.50
CA THR A 47 -6.23 -18.74 1.08
C THR A 47 -5.94 -20.22 0.82
N GLY A 48 -5.66 -21.01 1.86
CA GLY A 48 -5.15 -22.38 1.73
C GLY A 48 -3.72 -22.47 1.16
N ILE A 49 -3.04 -21.33 1.02
CA ILE A 49 -1.66 -21.30 0.50
C ILE A 49 -0.68 -21.49 1.65
N GLU A 50 0.03 -22.59 1.63
CA GLU A 50 1.09 -22.85 2.59
C GLU A 50 2.47 -22.80 1.92
N PHE A 51 3.43 -22.30 2.66
CA PHE A 51 4.83 -22.29 2.31
C PHE A 51 5.60 -23.33 3.12
N ASP A 52 6.78 -23.71 2.61
CA ASP A 52 7.61 -24.72 3.25
C ASP A 52 7.84 -24.42 4.74
N PRO A 53 7.62 -25.43 5.62
CA PRO A 53 7.64 -25.24 7.07
C PRO A 53 9.07 -24.98 7.60
N PRO A 54 9.20 -24.39 8.80
CA PRO A 54 10.50 -24.15 9.44
C PRO A 54 11.33 -25.41 9.71
N SER A 55 10.70 -26.60 9.71
CA SER A 55 11.36 -27.90 9.91
C SER A 55 12.25 -28.34 8.74
N LYS A 56 12.08 -27.76 7.56
CA LYS A 56 12.98 -27.99 6.42
C LYS A 56 14.28 -27.19 6.58
N ASP A 57 15.33 -27.67 5.91
CA ASP A 57 16.57 -26.91 5.79
C ASP A 57 16.30 -25.45 5.37
N ALA A 58 16.87 -24.52 6.11
CA ALA A 58 16.58 -23.10 5.97
C ALA A 58 16.89 -22.58 4.57
N TYR A 59 18.02 -23.00 4.00
CA TYR A 59 18.43 -22.56 2.68
C TYR A 59 17.50 -23.11 1.58
N ALA A 60 17.24 -24.43 1.61
CA ALA A 60 16.35 -25.09 0.65
C ALA A 60 14.94 -24.51 0.69
N ARG A 61 14.42 -24.21 1.89
CA ARG A 61 13.12 -23.58 2.09
C ARG A 61 13.04 -22.18 1.48
N VAL A 62 14.03 -21.32 1.78
CA VAL A 62 14.07 -19.95 1.28
C VAL A 62 14.18 -19.96 -0.24
N PHE A 63 15.01 -20.84 -0.80
CA PHE A 63 15.16 -20.98 -2.24
C PHE A 63 13.85 -21.42 -2.90
N ALA A 64 13.21 -22.49 -2.42
CA ALA A 64 11.97 -23.02 -2.98
C ALA A 64 10.81 -22.00 -2.93
N ASN A 65 10.67 -21.28 -1.81
CA ASN A 65 9.65 -20.24 -1.66
C ASN A 65 9.91 -19.05 -2.59
N SER A 66 11.18 -18.65 -2.73
CA SER A 66 11.59 -17.58 -3.67
C SER A 66 11.27 -17.94 -5.11
N GLU A 67 11.61 -19.17 -5.54
CA GLU A 67 11.29 -19.68 -6.87
C GLU A 67 9.79 -19.76 -7.13
N ARG A 68 9.00 -20.17 -6.14
CA ARG A 68 7.54 -20.22 -6.24
C ARG A 68 6.94 -18.82 -6.43
N ILE A 69 7.33 -17.85 -5.61
CA ILE A 69 6.86 -16.48 -5.71
C ILE A 69 7.33 -15.83 -7.02
N GLY A 70 8.59 -16.06 -7.41
CA GLY A 70 9.12 -15.55 -8.67
C GLY A 70 8.36 -16.06 -9.89
N ARG A 71 7.98 -17.35 -9.89
CA ARG A 71 7.13 -17.93 -10.97
C ARG A 71 5.72 -17.35 -10.98
N TRP A 72 5.14 -17.07 -9.83
CA TRP A 72 3.81 -16.46 -9.74
C TRP A 72 3.77 -15.02 -10.23
N LEU A 73 4.87 -14.30 -10.11
CA LEU A 73 5.00 -12.92 -10.57
C LEU A 73 5.44 -12.80 -12.04
N ASP A 74 5.61 -13.93 -12.73
CA ASP A 74 6.02 -13.94 -14.15
C ASP A 74 4.81 -14.20 -15.07
N ASP A 75 4.04 -13.14 -15.32
CA ASP A 75 2.94 -13.13 -16.28
C ASP A 75 3.37 -12.83 -17.72
N PHE A 76 4.67 -12.58 -17.94
CA PHE A 76 5.21 -12.28 -19.26
C PHE A 76 5.69 -13.53 -20.02
N SER A 77 6.39 -14.43 -19.32
CA SER A 77 6.95 -15.65 -19.95
C SER A 77 6.05 -16.88 -19.79
N LYS A 78 4.94 -16.77 -19.03
CA LYS A 78 4.08 -17.91 -18.70
C LYS A 78 2.60 -17.55 -18.81
N GLU A 79 1.87 -18.42 -19.51
CA GLU A 79 0.41 -18.36 -19.62
C GLU A 79 -0.31 -19.16 -18.53
N THR A 80 0.42 -20.02 -17.83
CA THR A 80 -0.12 -20.92 -16.80
C THR A 80 0.64 -20.79 -15.49
N ASN A 81 0.04 -21.21 -14.39
CA ASN A 81 0.60 -21.13 -13.02
C ASN A 81 0.90 -19.70 -12.55
N LEU A 82 0.06 -18.76 -12.97
CA LEU A 82 0.11 -17.39 -12.49
C LEU A 82 -0.24 -17.31 -11.00
N MET A 83 0.10 -16.20 -10.39
CA MET A 83 -0.19 -15.93 -8.98
C MET A 83 -1.69 -16.07 -8.70
N PRO A 84 -2.09 -16.84 -7.67
CA PRO A 84 -3.48 -16.84 -7.20
C PRO A 84 -3.90 -15.42 -6.79
N ALA A 85 -5.06 -14.96 -7.23
CA ALA A 85 -5.55 -13.61 -6.94
C ALA A 85 -5.56 -13.31 -5.42
N ASN A 86 -5.93 -14.31 -4.61
CA ASN A 86 -5.96 -14.20 -3.15
C ASN A 86 -4.58 -13.99 -2.50
N PHE A 87 -3.49 -14.23 -3.22
CA PHE A 87 -2.13 -13.99 -2.72
C PHE A 87 -1.66 -12.55 -2.88
N ALA A 88 -2.30 -11.75 -3.73
CA ALA A 88 -1.95 -10.34 -3.95
C ALA A 88 -1.89 -9.54 -2.65
N LYS A 89 -2.85 -9.77 -1.74
CA LYS A 89 -2.90 -9.15 -0.40
C LYS A 89 -1.63 -9.40 0.40
N SER A 90 -1.03 -10.57 0.30
CA SER A 90 0.18 -10.94 1.02
C SER A 90 1.42 -10.21 0.51
N ILE A 91 1.53 -10.03 -0.80
CA ILE A 91 2.59 -9.25 -1.42
C ILE A 91 2.48 -7.77 -1.02
N LEU A 92 1.27 -7.21 -1.11
CA LEU A 92 1.01 -5.83 -0.69
C LEU A 92 1.29 -5.61 0.80
N ALA A 93 0.93 -6.58 1.66
CA ALA A 93 1.19 -6.50 3.09
C ALA A 93 2.68 -6.58 3.47
N ALA A 94 3.53 -7.12 2.58
CA ALA A 94 4.98 -7.16 2.76
C ALA A 94 5.67 -5.86 2.37
N MET A 95 5.11 -5.12 1.41
CA MET A 95 5.69 -3.88 0.91
C MET A 95 5.70 -2.79 1.99
N PRO A 96 6.75 -1.94 2.04
CA PRO A 96 6.70 -0.68 2.78
C PRO A 96 5.49 0.16 2.37
N ASP A 97 5.01 1.01 3.29
CA ASP A 97 3.78 1.78 3.11
C ASP A 97 3.80 2.66 1.84
N ASP A 98 4.91 3.34 1.59
CA ASP A 98 5.11 4.18 0.41
C ASP A 98 5.07 3.39 -0.91
N VAL A 99 5.75 2.25 -0.94
CA VAL A 99 5.78 1.35 -2.11
C VAL A 99 4.40 0.73 -2.37
N ARG A 100 3.73 0.30 -1.30
CA ARG A 100 2.38 -0.26 -1.37
C ARG A 100 1.37 0.74 -1.90
N GLN A 101 1.42 1.99 -1.39
CA GLN A 101 0.55 3.06 -1.85
C GLN A 101 0.76 3.34 -3.33
N ALA A 102 2.01 3.54 -3.76
CA ALA A 102 2.35 3.79 -5.16
C ALA A 102 1.93 2.63 -6.08
N CYS A 103 2.10 1.38 -5.63
CA CYS A 103 1.68 0.19 -6.36
C CYS A 103 0.16 0.16 -6.60
N LEU A 104 -0.62 0.43 -5.56
CA LEU A 104 -2.08 0.44 -5.64
C LEU A 104 -2.60 1.61 -6.47
N ASP A 105 -2.02 2.79 -6.32
CA ASP A 105 -2.39 3.97 -7.12
C ASP A 105 -2.11 3.76 -8.60
N ASP A 106 -0.98 3.13 -8.94
CA ASP A 106 -0.64 2.83 -10.33
C ASP A 106 -1.59 1.79 -10.94
N TYR A 107 -1.88 0.73 -10.21
CA TYR A 107 -2.81 -0.31 -10.64
C TYR A 107 -4.24 0.20 -10.85
N LEU A 108 -4.73 1.06 -9.95
CA LEU A 108 -6.10 1.58 -9.97
C LEU A 108 -6.27 2.80 -10.88
N ARG A 109 -5.19 3.45 -11.28
CA ARG A 109 -5.21 4.66 -12.11
C ARG A 109 -5.99 4.49 -13.41
N CYS A 110 -5.89 3.34 -14.07
CA CYS A 110 -6.63 3.06 -15.30
C CYS A 110 -8.15 3.00 -15.09
N LEU A 111 -8.61 2.83 -13.84
CA LEU A 111 -10.02 2.86 -13.44
C LEU A 111 -10.45 4.25 -12.94
N GLY A 112 -9.57 5.25 -12.96
CA GLY A 112 -9.83 6.57 -12.38
C GLY A 112 -9.88 6.57 -10.85
N LEU A 113 -9.29 5.55 -10.20
CA LEU A 113 -9.28 5.38 -8.74
C LEU A 113 -7.86 5.58 -8.19
N GLY A 114 -7.78 5.99 -6.93
CA GLY A 114 -6.57 6.04 -6.14
C GLY A 114 -6.81 5.46 -4.75
N CYS A 115 -5.75 5.00 -4.10
CA CYS A 115 -5.81 4.47 -2.74
C CYS A 115 -5.54 5.55 -1.71
N ARG A 116 -6.17 5.41 -0.56
CA ARG A 116 -5.83 6.19 0.63
C ARG A 116 -5.54 5.27 1.80
N LYS A 117 -4.62 5.68 2.66
CA LYS A 117 -4.38 4.99 3.92
C LYS A 117 -5.57 5.22 4.84
N LEU A 118 -6.20 4.16 5.29
CA LEU A 118 -7.25 4.26 6.31
C LEU A 118 -6.58 4.56 7.64
N ALA A 119 -7.08 5.58 8.35
CA ALA A 119 -6.68 5.84 9.72
C ALA A 119 -7.29 4.75 10.60
N ASN A 120 -6.45 3.97 11.28
CA ASN A 120 -6.92 3.11 12.36
C ASN A 120 -7.24 4.00 13.55
N ALA A 121 -8.51 4.33 13.73
CA ALA A 121 -9.00 4.99 14.95
C ALA A 121 -9.07 3.95 16.10
N ALA A 122 -7.93 3.38 16.48
CA ALA A 122 -7.82 2.57 17.69
C ALA A 122 -7.58 3.51 18.88
N GLY A 123 -8.62 3.80 19.64
CA GLY A 123 -8.55 4.64 20.84
C GLY A 123 -9.73 5.59 20.99
N VAL A 124 -9.89 6.15 22.18
CA VAL A 124 -10.86 7.24 22.43
C VAL A 124 -10.44 8.43 21.59
N PRO A 125 -11.35 9.03 20.78
CA PRO A 125 -11.01 10.16 19.92
C PRO A 125 -10.56 11.35 20.79
N GLU A 126 -9.30 11.75 20.67
CA GLU A 126 -8.78 12.93 21.34
C GLU A 126 -8.65 14.08 20.34
N PHE A 127 -9.32 15.19 20.64
CA PHE A 127 -9.24 16.43 19.86
C PHE A 127 -8.23 17.36 20.51
N THR A 128 -7.04 17.48 19.93
CA THR A 128 -5.95 18.27 20.50
C THR A 128 -5.65 19.52 19.68
N PRO A 129 -5.17 20.62 20.30
CA PRO A 129 -4.70 21.79 19.56
C PRO A 129 -3.59 21.46 18.54
N GLY A 130 -2.74 20.47 18.84
CA GLY A 130 -1.72 19.98 17.91
C GLY A 130 -2.31 19.36 16.65
N ALA A 131 -3.39 18.57 16.78
CA ALA A 131 -4.09 18.02 15.62
C ALA A 131 -4.71 19.10 14.75
N LEU A 132 -5.24 20.18 15.34
CA LEU A 132 -5.73 21.36 14.61
C LEU A 132 -4.59 22.06 13.89
N GLY A 133 -3.45 22.28 14.56
CA GLY A 133 -2.27 22.91 13.94
C GLY A 133 -1.77 22.14 12.72
N THR A 134 -1.72 20.80 12.81
CA THR A 134 -1.35 19.96 11.67
C THR A 134 -2.36 20.07 10.53
N LEU A 135 -3.66 20.07 10.84
CA LEU A 135 -4.71 20.21 9.82
C LEU A 135 -4.61 21.55 9.09
N ILE A 136 -4.40 22.63 9.82
CA ILE A 136 -4.22 23.97 9.22
C ILE A 136 -2.99 24.01 8.31
N LYS A 137 -1.87 23.45 8.75
CA LYS A 137 -0.64 23.41 7.96
C LYS A 137 -0.84 22.65 6.65
N GLU A 138 -1.32 21.41 6.70
CA GLU A 138 -1.48 20.58 5.50
C GLU A 138 -2.50 21.17 4.50
N THR A 139 -3.56 21.83 5.01
CA THR A 139 -4.52 22.52 4.13
C THR A 139 -3.94 23.79 3.51
N ALA A 140 -3.08 24.51 4.22
CA ALA A 140 -2.39 25.67 3.69
C ALA A 140 -1.37 25.26 2.60
N ASP A 141 -0.57 24.21 2.86
CA ASP A 141 0.41 23.69 1.90
C ASP A 141 -0.29 23.21 0.61
N ALA A 142 -1.41 22.49 0.72
CA ALA A 142 -2.23 22.09 -0.42
C ALA A 142 -2.81 23.29 -1.20
N THR A 143 -3.23 24.35 -0.48
CA THR A 143 -3.75 25.58 -1.11
C THR A 143 -2.65 26.32 -1.87
N VAL A 144 -1.46 26.43 -1.30
CA VAL A 144 -0.30 27.04 -1.96
C VAL A 144 0.09 26.26 -3.21
N ALA A 145 0.19 24.94 -3.11
CA ALA A 145 0.53 24.08 -4.24
C ALA A 145 -0.51 24.17 -5.37
N PHE A 146 -1.80 24.24 -5.03
CA PHE A 146 -2.87 24.43 -6.01
C PHE A 146 -2.85 25.84 -6.64
N THR A 147 -2.55 26.87 -5.85
CA THR A 147 -2.47 28.23 -6.35
C THR A 147 -1.33 28.41 -7.36
N ALA A 148 -0.21 27.71 -7.17
CA ALA A 148 0.91 27.73 -8.10
C ALA A 148 0.54 27.22 -9.52
N LEU A 149 -0.54 26.46 -9.66
CA LEU A 149 -1.01 25.97 -10.96
C LEU A 149 -1.77 27.02 -11.78
N LEU A 150 -2.14 28.16 -11.19
CA LEU A 150 -2.98 29.17 -11.85
C LEU A 150 -2.22 29.97 -12.93
N ASP A 151 -0.91 30.11 -12.78
CA ASP A 151 -0.06 30.84 -13.74
C ASP A 151 0.50 29.96 -14.87
N GLY A 152 -0.03 28.75 -15.02
CA GLY A 152 0.46 27.69 -15.90
C GLY A 152 1.14 26.62 -15.08
N HIS A 153 1.26 25.42 -15.65
CA HIS A 153 1.77 24.28 -14.88
C HIS A 153 2.61 23.34 -15.75
N ASP A 154 3.69 22.87 -15.17
CA ASP A 154 4.43 21.74 -15.70
C ASP A 154 4.03 20.42 -15.00
N ARG A 155 4.62 19.31 -15.47
CA ARG A 155 4.34 17.99 -14.90
C ARG A 155 4.79 17.87 -13.42
N HIS A 156 5.86 18.55 -13.04
CA HIS A 156 6.40 18.51 -11.69
C HIS A 156 5.46 19.24 -10.72
N GLU A 157 4.97 20.41 -11.10
CA GLU A 157 4.02 21.19 -10.32
C GLU A 157 2.69 20.44 -10.13
N LEU A 158 2.18 19.79 -11.19
CA LEU A 158 0.98 18.95 -11.09
C LEU A 158 1.18 17.78 -10.11
N LEU A 159 2.34 17.11 -10.13
CA LEU A 159 2.64 16.04 -9.20
C LEU A 159 2.77 16.53 -7.76
N SER A 160 3.41 17.68 -7.56
CA SER A 160 3.52 18.31 -6.25
C SER A 160 2.14 18.67 -5.69
N ALA A 161 1.32 19.35 -6.48
CA ALA A 161 -0.05 19.70 -6.07
C ALA A 161 -0.92 18.47 -5.79
N GLN A 162 -0.79 17.42 -6.59
CA GLN A 162 -1.47 16.14 -6.33
C GLN A 162 -1.06 15.54 -4.99
N GLN A 163 0.23 15.58 -4.65
CA GLN A 163 0.74 15.05 -3.39
C GLN A 163 0.20 15.83 -2.19
N GLU A 164 0.30 17.15 -2.20
CA GLU A 164 -0.15 18.02 -1.10
C GLU A 164 -1.67 17.94 -0.90
N LEU A 165 -2.44 17.97 -1.99
CA LEU A 165 -3.90 17.77 -1.92
C LEU A 165 -4.26 16.39 -1.35
N SER A 166 -3.54 15.33 -1.74
CA SER A 166 -3.78 13.98 -1.23
C SER A 166 -3.49 13.85 0.27
N GLN A 167 -2.45 14.53 0.77
CA GLN A 167 -2.11 14.58 2.19
C GLN A 167 -3.18 15.31 2.99
N ALA A 168 -3.60 16.49 2.53
CA ALA A 168 -4.65 17.28 3.18
C ALA A 168 -5.98 16.50 3.26
N VAL A 169 -6.41 15.87 2.15
CA VAL A 169 -7.61 15.04 2.11
C VAL A 169 -7.52 13.87 3.08
N THR A 170 -6.37 13.18 3.13
CA THR A 170 -6.16 12.06 4.04
C THR A 170 -6.29 12.48 5.50
N LEU A 171 -5.71 13.62 5.86
CA LEU A 171 -5.79 14.15 7.22
C LEU A 171 -7.21 14.59 7.58
N MET A 172 -7.92 15.29 6.67
CA MET A 172 -9.33 15.67 6.87
C MET A 172 -10.21 14.45 7.10
N GLN A 173 -10.04 13.39 6.32
CA GLN A 173 -10.79 12.15 6.48
C GLN A 173 -10.47 11.44 7.79
N TYR A 174 -9.23 11.51 8.25
CA TYR A 174 -8.85 11.00 9.57
C TYR A 174 -9.57 11.75 10.70
N GLN A 175 -9.62 13.09 10.62
CA GLN A 175 -10.33 13.88 11.63
C GLN A 175 -11.84 13.62 11.57
N LEU A 176 -12.41 13.48 10.37
CA LEU A 176 -13.82 13.13 10.21
C LEU A 176 -14.14 11.78 10.85
N ALA A 177 -13.32 10.75 10.62
CA ALA A 177 -13.50 9.44 11.24
C ALA A 177 -13.47 9.50 12.78
N LYS A 178 -12.63 10.38 13.36
CA LYS A 178 -12.62 10.63 14.81
C LYS A 178 -13.94 11.25 15.30
N VAL A 179 -14.48 12.22 14.57
CA VAL A 179 -15.77 12.84 14.88
C VAL A 179 -16.89 11.82 14.82
N GLU A 180 -16.93 11.00 13.79
CA GLU A 180 -17.92 9.93 13.60
C GLU A 180 -17.84 8.89 14.74
N ALA A 181 -16.63 8.49 15.14
CA ALA A 181 -16.41 7.59 16.27
C ALA A 181 -16.91 8.19 17.58
N ALA A 182 -16.66 9.49 17.83
CA ALA A 182 -17.14 10.19 19.01
C ALA A 182 -18.68 10.27 19.04
N LEU A 183 -19.33 10.53 17.90
CA LEU A 183 -20.79 10.54 17.79
C LEU A 183 -21.39 9.14 18.04
N SER A 184 -20.76 8.10 17.52
CA SER A 184 -21.22 6.71 17.70
C SER A 184 -21.03 6.20 19.14
N GLY A 185 -19.95 6.62 19.82
CA GLY A 185 -19.68 6.27 21.23
C GLY A 185 -20.55 7.04 22.24
N GLY A 186 -21.08 8.21 21.85
CA GLY A 186 -21.96 9.03 22.71
C GLY A 186 -23.41 8.54 22.83
N THR A 187 -23.83 7.61 21.96
CA THR A 187 -25.21 7.10 21.96
C THR A 187 -25.49 6.09 23.10
N SER A 188 -24.45 5.66 23.83
CA SER A 188 -24.59 4.69 24.94
C SER A 188 -24.78 5.32 26.33
N LEU A 189 -24.94 6.63 26.46
CA LEU A 189 -25.06 7.33 27.72
C LEU A 189 -26.46 7.95 28.01
N CYS A 190 -27.48 7.59 27.23
CA CYS A 190 -28.87 8.00 27.46
C CYS A 190 -29.79 6.77 27.48
N GLU A 191 -29.69 5.93 28.53
CA GLU A 191 -30.75 5.08 29.05
C GLU A 191 -30.72 5.09 30.57
#